data_e770aaaf461ce690598f97230bed5c59
#
_entry.id   e770aaaf461ce690598f97230bed5c59
#
_cell.length_a   1.000
_cell.length_b   1.000
_cell.length_c   1.000
_cell.angle_alpha   90.00
_cell.angle_beta   90.00
_cell.angle_gamma   90.00
#
_symmetry.space_group_name_H-M   'P 1'
#
loop_
_entity.id
_entity.type
_entity.pdbx_description
1 polymer ?
#
loop_
_entity_poly.entity_id
_entity_poly.type
_entity_poly.pdbx_seq_one_letter_code
_entity_poly.pdbx_strand_id
1 'polypeptide(L)'
;MVRLRTVKIPAICDGAFSRWKKENRKVCNFMNIIDELKWRGAVNQQTDEQGLYDLVGKQSISVYCGVDPTGDSMHVGHLIPFMILKRFQLAGHPPYMLIGGGTGSIGDPSGRKTERVLQTMDKVQHNVKCLTAQLTRLFGGEENITFVNNYDWLSKLSLLDFLRDYGKVFNINKMLAKEVVASRLETGISFTEFTYQILQSIDFKHLHDTYGVQLQIGGADQWGNITAGIDMIHSMEGADVPVYGLTIPLMLKADGTKFGKSAGGAVWLDPKKTSPYEFYQFWFNQDDRDVVKYLKYFTFLSHEEIDALAEEVAQHPEKREAQRRLAEEVTRFVHGEEGLAEAQRVTQALFSGNVQELSGAEIEGAFRNTKGETLAVVPMNIVEALVEGGVEKSKRQTREDVQNGAIRINGEKITDIEAQVSAHPNTDGKYVIVRKGKRNYFLLKVAQAQ
;
A
#
# COMPACT_ATOMS: atom_id res chain seq x y z
N MET A 1 9.59 31.21 12.19
CA MET A 1 9.06 30.38 13.30
C MET A 1 7.55 30.52 13.30
N VAL A 2 6.83 29.57 12.71
CA VAL A 2 5.36 29.50 12.80
C VAL A 2 5.05 28.27 13.63
N ARG A 3 4.59 28.48 14.86
CA ARG A 3 4.09 27.42 15.74
C ARG A 3 2.80 26.86 15.15
N LEU A 4 2.82 25.63 14.68
CA LEU A 4 1.63 24.86 14.35
C LEU A 4 0.84 24.57 15.65
N ARG A 5 -0.40 25.01 15.70
CA ARG A 5 -1.34 24.70 16.79
C ARG A 5 -1.69 23.23 16.72
N THR A 6 -1.42 22.53 17.80
CA THR A 6 -1.83 21.12 18.03
C THR A 6 -3.36 20.99 18.00
N VAL A 7 -3.86 20.28 17.01
CA VAL A 7 -5.23 19.74 17.00
C VAL A 7 -5.21 18.45 17.79
N LYS A 8 -5.87 18.41 18.95
CA LYS A 8 -6.04 17.18 19.73
C LYS A 8 -6.94 16.19 18.96
N ILE A 9 -6.35 15.10 18.51
CA ILE A 9 -7.08 13.93 17.99
C ILE A 9 -7.33 12.99 19.16
N PRO A 10 -8.52 12.35 19.29
CA PRO A 10 -8.85 11.50 20.43
C PRO A 10 -7.95 10.25 20.46
N ALA A 11 -7.46 9.93 21.67
CA ALA A 11 -6.66 8.74 21.96
C ALA A 11 -7.56 7.48 21.97
N ILE A 12 -7.66 6.77 20.85
CA ILE A 12 -8.43 5.50 20.73
C ILE A 12 -7.55 4.27 20.42
N CYS A 13 -6.22 4.41 20.24
CA CYS A 13 -5.35 3.29 19.85
C CYS A 13 -4.38 2.75 20.92
N ASP A 14 -4.42 3.23 22.16
CA ASP A 14 -3.37 2.90 23.17
C ASP A 14 -3.39 1.46 23.71
N GLY A 15 -4.53 0.77 23.67
CA GLY A 15 -4.67 -0.55 24.31
C GLY A 15 -4.07 -1.72 23.52
N ALA A 16 -4.35 -1.81 22.24
CA ALA A 16 -3.93 -2.93 21.38
C ALA A 16 -2.44 -2.85 21.00
N PHE A 17 -1.95 -1.64 20.73
CA PHE A 17 -0.55 -1.40 20.40
C PHE A 17 0.39 -1.57 21.59
N SER A 18 -0.03 -1.20 22.80
CA SER A 18 0.74 -1.41 24.03
C SER A 18 0.81 -2.88 24.43
N ARG A 19 -0.24 -3.65 24.18
CA ARG A 19 -0.29 -5.10 24.39
C ARG A 19 0.60 -5.83 23.38
N TRP A 20 0.52 -5.45 22.12
CA TRP A 20 1.38 -5.95 21.06
C TRP A 20 2.87 -5.63 21.30
N LYS A 21 3.20 -4.41 21.78
CA LYS A 21 4.57 -4.05 22.22
C LYS A 21 5.07 -4.92 23.37
N LYS A 22 4.21 -5.33 24.30
CA LYS A 22 4.58 -6.19 25.44
C LYS A 22 4.80 -7.65 25.02
N GLU A 23 3.97 -8.16 24.15
CA GLU A 23 4.02 -9.56 23.69
C GLU A 23 5.18 -9.78 22.70
N ASN A 24 5.45 -8.84 21.81
CA ASN A 24 6.53 -8.97 20.81
C ASN A 24 7.91 -8.47 21.28
N ARG A 25 8.03 -7.69 22.37
CA ARG A 25 9.34 -7.36 22.95
C ARG A 25 10.13 -8.59 23.42
N LYS A 26 9.48 -9.69 23.74
CA LYS A 26 10.13 -10.94 24.15
C LYS A 26 10.70 -11.74 22.98
N VAL A 27 10.20 -11.57 21.77
CA VAL A 27 10.62 -12.34 20.57
C VAL A 27 11.76 -11.64 19.82
N CYS A 28 11.83 -10.30 19.84
CA CYS A 28 12.85 -9.53 19.08
C CYS A 28 14.22 -9.41 19.77
N ASN A 29 14.44 -10.00 20.95
CA ASN A 29 15.61 -9.70 21.76
C ASN A 29 16.88 -10.53 21.45
N PHE A 30 16.91 -11.42 20.45
CA PHE A 30 18.05 -12.30 20.19
C PHE A 30 18.44 -12.48 18.72
N MET A 31 17.64 -12.05 17.76
CA MET A 31 17.95 -12.21 16.33
C MET A 31 18.38 -10.87 15.73
N ASN A 32 19.51 -10.87 14.98
CA ASN A 32 19.92 -9.70 14.20
C ASN A 32 18.81 -9.36 13.17
N ILE A 33 18.46 -8.08 13.03
CA ILE A 33 17.43 -7.65 12.11
C ILE A 33 17.70 -8.09 10.66
N ILE A 34 18.97 -8.20 10.26
CA ILE A 34 19.35 -8.67 8.92
C ILE A 34 19.00 -10.15 8.74
N ASP A 35 19.18 -10.99 9.78
CA ASP A 35 18.78 -12.40 9.72
C ASP A 35 17.25 -12.54 9.60
N GLU A 36 16.52 -11.74 10.36
CA GLU A 36 15.05 -11.66 10.26
C GLU A 36 14.61 -11.29 8.85
N LEU A 37 15.24 -10.27 8.26
CA LEU A 37 14.92 -9.85 6.89
C LEU A 37 15.30 -10.90 5.84
N LYS A 38 16.44 -11.59 6.01
CA LYS A 38 16.86 -12.70 5.13
C LYS A 38 15.88 -13.87 5.21
N TRP A 39 15.46 -14.26 6.42
CA TRP A 39 14.44 -15.32 6.59
C TRP A 39 13.10 -14.98 5.93
N ARG A 40 12.71 -13.71 5.96
CA ARG A 40 11.49 -13.23 5.30
C ARG A 40 11.64 -13.09 3.78
N GLY A 41 12.85 -13.27 3.24
CA GLY A 41 13.14 -13.08 1.83
C GLY A 41 13.12 -11.60 1.39
N ALA A 42 13.37 -10.69 2.33
CA ALA A 42 13.23 -9.25 2.14
C ALA A 42 14.56 -8.53 1.81
N VAL A 43 15.65 -9.27 1.62
CA VAL A 43 16.96 -8.72 1.24
C VAL A 43 17.27 -9.12 -0.20
N ASN A 44 17.54 -8.12 -1.06
CA ASN A 44 18.01 -8.32 -2.43
C ASN A 44 19.50 -8.02 -2.55
N GLN A 45 19.91 -6.79 -2.28
CA GLN A 45 21.31 -6.35 -2.35
C GLN A 45 21.66 -5.52 -1.12
N GLN A 46 22.92 -5.62 -0.69
CA GLN A 46 23.51 -4.79 0.36
C GLN A 46 24.88 -4.31 -0.10
N THR A 47 25.30 -3.11 0.32
CA THR A 47 26.57 -2.53 -0.10
C THR A 47 27.79 -3.14 0.61
N ASP A 48 27.67 -3.41 1.90
CA ASP A 48 28.65 -4.12 2.73
C ASP A 48 27.87 -4.98 3.73
N GLU A 49 27.75 -6.25 3.41
CA GLU A 49 26.93 -7.18 4.19
C GLU A 49 27.45 -7.36 5.60
N GLN A 50 28.77 -7.54 5.76
CA GLN A 50 29.36 -7.80 7.07
C GLN A 50 29.39 -6.52 7.92
N GLY A 51 29.76 -5.38 7.34
CA GLY A 51 29.77 -4.10 8.03
C GLY A 51 28.39 -3.70 8.54
N LEU A 52 27.34 -3.83 7.71
CA LEU A 52 25.97 -3.56 8.12
C LEU A 52 25.48 -4.53 9.20
N TYR A 53 25.75 -5.84 9.03
CA TYR A 53 25.37 -6.88 9.98
C TYR A 53 25.97 -6.62 11.37
N ASP A 54 27.25 -6.32 11.41
CA ASP A 54 27.97 -6.01 12.64
C ASP A 54 27.47 -4.73 13.29
N LEU A 55 27.21 -3.70 12.48
CA LEU A 55 26.77 -2.40 12.98
C LEU A 55 25.40 -2.48 13.65
N VAL A 56 24.41 -3.08 12.99
CA VAL A 56 23.05 -3.21 13.57
C VAL A 56 22.98 -4.16 14.76
N GLY A 57 23.94 -5.10 14.84
CA GLY A 57 24.07 -6.00 16.00
C GLY A 57 24.72 -5.33 17.22
N LYS A 58 25.49 -4.26 17.02
CA LYS A 58 26.24 -3.57 18.09
C LYS A 58 25.52 -2.34 18.62
N GLN A 59 24.79 -1.63 17.77
CA GLN A 59 24.15 -0.36 18.13
C GLN A 59 22.88 -0.08 17.34
N SER A 60 22.06 0.82 17.88
CA SER A 60 20.94 1.41 17.16
C SER A 60 21.46 2.36 16.08
N ILE A 61 20.94 2.25 14.86
CA ILE A 61 21.27 3.12 13.73
C ILE A 61 20.01 3.78 13.17
N SER A 62 20.14 4.97 12.62
CA SER A 62 19.04 5.65 11.92
C SER A 62 18.89 5.10 10.49
N VAL A 63 17.67 4.73 10.13
CA VAL A 63 17.33 4.11 8.84
C VAL A 63 16.31 4.98 8.10
N TYR A 64 16.50 5.23 6.81
CA TYR A 64 15.52 5.97 6.04
C TYR A 64 15.03 5.25 4.79
N CYS A 65 13.80 5.58 4.43
CA CYS A 65 13.17 5.24 3.17
C CYS A 65 12.53 6.49 2.58
N GLY A 66 12.64 6.68 1.27
CA GLY A 66 12.01 7.80 0.55
C GLY A 66 10.77 7.35 -0.24
N VAL A 67 9.82 8.26 -0.38
CA VAL A 67 8.66 8.12 -1.26
C VAL A 67 8.33 9.44 -1.95
N ASP A 68 8.20 9.41 -3.27
CA ASP A 68 7.71 10.56 -4.03
C ASP A 68 6.18 10.64 -3.98
N PRO A 69 5.60 11.82 -3.68
CA PRO A 69 4.18 12.02 -3.53
C PRO A 69 3.46 12.12 -4.88
N THR A 70 3.51 11.05 -5.67
CA THR A 70 2.92 10.98 -7.02
C THR A 70 1.40 10.86 -7.03
N GLY A 71 0.77 10.63 -5.88
CA GLY A 71 -0.67 10.56 -5.65
C GLY A 71 -1.04 10.90 -4.22
N ASP A 72 -2.31 11.14 -3.98
CA ASP A 72 -2.89 11.46 -2.67
C ASP A 72 -3.11 10.24 -1.77
N SER A 73 -2.77 9.04 -2.24
CA SER A 73 -2.77 7.80 -1.47
C SER A 73 -1.68 6.85 -1.94
N MET A 74 -1.19 6.05 -1.03
CA MET A 74 -0.38 4.87 -1.31
C MET A 74 -1.26 3.67 -1.66
N HIS A 75 -0.69 2.69 -2.33
CA HIS A 75 -1.29 1.38 -2.60
C HIS A 75 -0.45 0.26 -1.96
N VAL A 76 -0.96 -0.97 -1.94
CA VAL A 76 -0.31 -2.12 -1.29
C VAL A 76 1.13 -2.38 -1.74
N GLY A 77 1.51 -1.98 -2.96
CA GLY A 77 2.90 -2.07 -3.42
C GLY A 77 3.88 -1.19 -2.62
N HIS A 78 3.42 -0.05 -2.11
CA HIS A 78 4.22 0.82 -1.25
C HIS A 78 4.41 0.26 0.17
N LEU A 79 3.56 -0.68 0.61
CA LEU A 79 3.74 -1.34 1.91
C LEU A 79 5.07 -2.09 2.00
N ILE A 80 5.60 -2.59 0.87
CA ILE A 80 6.80 -3.43 0.87
C ILE A 80 7.99 -2.75 1.59
N PRO A 81 8.50 -1.60 1.15
CA PRO A 81 9.59 -0.92 1.86
C PRO A 81 9.16 -0.40 3.25
N PHE A 82 7.90 -0.03 3.44
CA PHE A 82 7.44 0.47 4.73
C PHE A 82 7.35 -0.64 5.79
N MET A 83 6.99 -1.86 5.41
CA MET A 83 7.05 -3.02 6.31
C MET A 83 8.49 -3.28 6.78
N ILE A 84 9.47 -3.10 5.92
CA ILE A 84 10.88 -3.26 6.29
C ILE A 84 11.33 -2.14 7.23
N LEU A 85 11.01 -0.88 6.90
CA LEU A 85 11.29 0.25 7.78
C LEU A 85 10.63 0.08 9.16
N LYS A 86 9.38 -0.43 9.18
CA LYS A 86 8.66 -0.76 10.43
C LYS A 86 9.37 -1.85 11.23
N ARG A 87 9.96 -2.86 10.59
CA ARG A 87 10.74 -3.90 11.27
C ARG A 87 12.00 -3.34 11.90
N PHE A 88 12.70 -2.44 11.22
CA PHE A 88 13.82 -1.71 11.82
C PHE A 88 13.38 -0.93 13.06
N GLN A 89 12.24 -0.21 12.99
CA GLN A 89 11.67 0.48 14.15
C GLN A 89 11.44 -0.48 15.33
N LEU A 90 10.83 -1.65 15.05
CA LEU A 90 10.53 -2.64 16.09
C LEU A 90 11.79 -3.26 16.69
N ALA A 91 12.87 -3.36 15.91
CA ALA A 91 14.18 -3.79 16.37
C ALA A 91 14.95 -2.69 17.13
N GLY A 92 14.38 -1.49 17.28
CA GLY A 92 14.98 -0.39 18.03
C GLY A 92 15.85 0.57 17.21
N HIS A 93 15.74 0.53 15.90
CA HIS A 93 16.43 1.45 14.98
C HIS A 93 15.47 2.59 14.57
N PRO A 94 15.79 3.88 14.84
CA PRO A 94 14.95 5.01 14.53
C PRO A 94 14.64 5.11 13.03
N PRO A 95 13.35 5.11 12.62
CA PRO A 95 12.94 5.24 11.23
C PRO A 95 12.80 6.70 10.83
N TYR A 96 13.33 7.03 9.66
CA TYR A 96 13.12 8.30 8.97
C TYR A 96 12.34 8.07 7.67
N MET A 97 11.29 8.83 7.46
CA MET A 97 10.51 8.80 6.23
C MET A 97 10.71 10.10 5.47
N LEU A 98 11.39 9.99 4.34
CA LEU A 98 11.54 11.12 3.44
C LEU A 98 10.33 11.17 2.48
N ILE A 99 9.60 12.27 2.52
CA ILE A 99 8.59 12.59 1.52
C ILE A 99 9.21 13.50 0.47
N GLY A 100 9.23 13.06 -0.77
CA GLY A 100 9.88 13.75 -1.88
C GLY A 100 9.12 14.98 -2.39
N GLY A 101 8.89 15.99 -1.56
CA GLY A 101 8.22 17.22 -1.97
C GLY A 101 8.99 18.03 -3.01
N GLY A 102 10.32 17.89 -3.04
CA GLY A 102 11.19 18.45 -4.09
C GLY A 102 11.29 17.48 -5.27
N THR A 103 11.75 16.25 -5.02
CA THR A 103 11.96 15.22 -6.06
C THR A 103 10.68 14.77 -6.75
N GLY A 104 9.54 14.81 -6.08
CA GLY A 104 8.24 14.52 -6.67
C GLY A 104 7.81 15.50 -7.80
N SER A 105 8.41 16.67 -7.85
CA SER A 105 8.24 17.62 -8.96
C SER A 105 9.16 17.35 -10.16
N ILE A 106 10.18 16.51 -9.97
CA ILE A 106 11.19 16.15 -10.97
C ILE A 106 10.84 14.81 -11.62
N GLY A 107 10.59 13.78 -10.81
CA GLY A 107 10.21 12.44 -11.22
C GLY A 107 11.36 11.46 -11.36
N ASP A 108 11.32 10.40 -10.56
CA ASP A 108 12.29 9.29 -10.61
C ASP A 108 12.12 8.46 -11.90
N PRO A 109 13.17 8.29 -12.72
CA PRO A 109 13.15 7.44 -13.91
C PRO A 109 13.17 5.94 -13.59
N SER A 110 13.51 5.54 -12.36
CA SER A 110 13.68 4.14 -11.95
C SER A 110 12.45 3.28 -12.23
N GLY A 111 12.69 2.12 -12.87
CA GLY A 111 11.63 1.15 -13.20
C GLY A 111 10.63 1.60 -14.28
N ARG A 112 10.91 2.66 -15.05
CA ARG A 112 10.04 3.23 -16.08
C ARG A 112 10.69 3.29 -17.45
N LYS A 113 9.84 3.17 -18.49
CA LYS A 113 10.25 3.29 -19.90
C LYS A 113 9.93 4.67 -20.52
N THR A 114 9.11 5.47 -19.85
CA THR A 114 8.64 6.78 -20.33
C THR A 114 8.77 7.83 -19.24
N GLU A 115 8.97 9.08 -19.65
CA GLU A 115 9.06 10.23 -18.77
C GLU A 115 7.78 10.44 -17.95
N ARG A 116 7.92 10.96 -16.74
CA ARG A 116 6.77 11.30 -15.88
C ARG A 116 6.15 12.61 -16.33
N VAL A 117 4.82 12.68 -16.28
CA VAL A 117 4.10 13.94 -16.39
C VAL A 117 4.32 14.71 -15.07
N LEU A 118 4.90 15.90 -15.18
CA LEU A 118 5.18 16.76 -14.04
C LEU A 118 3.88 17.24 -13.40
N GLN A 119 3.83 17.22 -12.07
CA GLN A 119 2.70 17.74 -11.30
C GLN A 119 2.96 19.20 -10.87
N THR A 120 1.90 19.97 -10.66
CA THR A 120 2.02 21.30 -10.08
C THR A 120 2.46 21.20 -8.61
N MET A 121 3.18 22.20 -8.12
CA MET A 121 3.65 22.23 -6.73
C MET A 121 2.50 22.12 -5.71
N ASP A 122 1.35 22.76 -5.98
CA ASP A 122 0.17 22.66 -5.11
C ASP A 122 -0.31 21.20 -5.00
N LYS A 123 -0.33 20.46 -6.12
CA LYS A 123 -0.69 19.05 -6.13
C LYS A 123 0.31 18.20 -5.35
N VAL A 124 1.62 18.45 -5.55
CA VAL A 124 2.69 17.78 -4.80
C VAL A 124 2.54 18.02 -3.30
N GLN A 125 2.34 19.27 -2.87
CA GLN A 125 2.17 19.62 -1.44
C GLN A 125 0.88 19.03 -0.83
N HIS A 126 -0.21 18.95 -1.60
CA HIS A 126 -1.40 18.23 -1.18
C HIS A 126 -1.11 16.75 -0.93
N ASN A 127 -0.45 16.10 -1.89
CA ASN A 127 -0.09 14.69 -1.79
C ASN A 127 0.87 14.43 -0.60
N VAL A 128 1.85 15.31 -0.35
CA VAL A 128 2.73 15.23 0.83
C VAL A 128 1.92 15.11 2.12
N LYS A 129 0.92 16.00 2.30
CA LYS A 129 0.06 15.97 3.50
C LYS A 129 -0.73 14.67 3.61
N CYS A 130 -1.28 14.18 2.50
CA CYS A 130 -2.04 12.93 2.48
C CYS A 130 -1.17 11.72 2.83
N LEU A 131 0.03 11.61 2.24
CA LEU A 131 0.95 10.50 2.48
C LEU A 131 1.50 10.53 3.92
N THR A 132 1.87 11.71 4.43
CA THR A 132 2.31 11.88 5.81
C THR A 132 1.24 11.36 6.78
N ALA A 133 -0.02 11.75 6.60
CA ALA A 133 -1.12 11.29 7.47
C ALA A 133 -1.35 9.78 7.39
N GLN A 134 -1.20 9.16 6.22
CA GLN A 134 -1.30 7.70 6.08
C GLN A 134 -0.16 6.98 6.79
N LEU A 135 1.08 7.43 6.59
CA LEU A 135 2.28 6.84 7.19
C LEU A 135 2.30 7.01 8.72
N THR A 136 1.88 8.17 9.23
CA THR A 136 1.75 8.39 10.69
C THR A 136 0.91 7.29 11.33
N ARG A 137 -0.23 6.93 10.71
CA ARG A 137 -1.08 5.83 11.22
C ARG A 137 -0.38 4.47 11.17
N LEU A 138 0.30 4.15 10.06
CA LEU A 138 1.00 2.88 9.90
C LEU A 138 2.14 2.70 10.91
N PHE A 139 2.80 3.80 11.31
CA PHE A 139 3.88 3.76 12.29
C PHE A 139 3.40 3.91 13.74
N GLY A 140 2.12 4.15 13.95
CA GLY A 140 1.50 4.19 15.28
C GLY A 140 1.67 5.51 16.01
N GLY A 141 1.77 6.63 15.26
CA GLY A 141 1.88 7.98 15.79
C GLY A 141 3.13 8.71 15.33
N GLU A 142 3.11 10.04 15.42
CA GLU A 142 4.21 10.92 15.01
C GLU A 142 5.48 10.73 15.86
N GLU A 143 5.34 10.32 17.10
CA GLU A 143 6.45 10.06 18.02
C GLU A 143 7.29 8.81 17.64
N ASN A 144 6.77 7.98 16.77
CA ASN A 144 7.38 6.70 16.40
C ASN A 144 8.16 6.75 15.08
N ILE A 145 8.11 7.85 14.35
CA ILE A 145 8.78 8.04 13.06
C ILE A 145 9.08 9.52 12.83
N THR A 146 10.24 9.82 12.25
CA THR A 146 10.60 11.18 11.87
C THR A 146 10.29 11.40 10.40
N PHE A 147 9.40 12.36 10.11
CA PHE A 147 9.11 12.79 8.74
C PHE A 147 10.01 13.94 8.34
N VAL A 148 10.56 13.86 7.13
CA VAL A 148 11.36 14.92 6.52
C VAL A 148 10.88 15.15 5.09
N ASN A 149 10.95 16.40 4.62
CA ASN A 149 10.54 16.79 3.28
C ASN A 149 11.75 17.38 2.54
N ASN A 150 12.20 16.73 1.47
CA ASN A 150 13.38 17.21 0.76
C ASN A 150 13.20 18.55 0.04
N TYR A 151 11.98 19.05 -0.09
CA TYR A 151 11.73 20.42 -0.53
C TYR A 151 12.40 21.44 0.40
N ASP A 152 12.54 21.15 1.71
CA ASP A 152 13.05 22.07 2.71
C ASP A 152 14.53 22.44 2.49
N TRP A 153 15.33 21.57 1.86
CA TRP A 153 16.73 21.82 1.52
C TRP A 153 16.96 21.97 0.02
N LEU A 154 16.32 21.15 -0.84
CA LEU A 154 16.54 21.21 -2.28
C LEU A 154 16.06 22.56 -2.87
N SER A 155 14.97 23.14 -2.37
CA SER A 155 14.47 24.43 -2.85
C SER A 155 15.37 25.63 -2.52
N LYS A 156 16.29 25.46 -1.59
CA LYS A 156 17.25 26.49 -1.16
C LYS A 156 18.60 26.36 -1.85
N LEU A 157 18.83 25.23 -2.53
CA LEU A 157 20.09 24.97 -3.22
C LEU A 157 20.16 25.82 -4.50
N SER A 158 21.15 26.72 -4.59
CA SER A 158 21.35 27.48 -5.81
C SER A 158 21.91 26.58 -6.93
N LEU A 159 21.65 26.95 -8.19
CA LEU A 159 22.19 26.23 -9.35
C LEU A 159 23.74 26.19 -9.30
N LEU A 160 24.37 27.27 -8.87
CA LEU A 160 25.84 27.33 -8.81
C LEU A 160 26.39 26.42 -7.71
N ASP A 161 25.76 26.38 -6.55
CA ASP A 161 26.17 25.48 -5.47
C ASP A 161 25.95 24.02 -5.86
N PHE A 162 24.81 23.71 -6.50
CA PHE A 162 24.54 22.38 -7.04
C PHE A 162 25.65 21.90 -7.99
N LEU A 163 26.04 22.73 -8.96
CA LEU A 163 27.07 22.37 -9.94
C LEU A 163 28.48 22.31 -9.32
N ARG A 164 28.81 23.27 -8.43
CA ARG A 164 30.14 23.40 -7.84
C ARG A 164 30.41 22.32 -6.79
N ASP A 165 29.45 22.10 -5.88
CA ASP A 165 29.68 21.31 -4.67
C ASP A 165 29.31 19.84 -4.88
N TYR A 166 28.21 19.59 -5.60
CA TYR A 166 27.71 18.24 -5.86
C TYR A 166 28.03 17.75 -7.28
N GLY A 167 27.85 18.58 -8.30
CA GLY A 167 27.99 18.15 -9.71
C GLY A 167 29.35 17.56 -10.03
N LYS A 168 30.43 18.11 -9.50
CA LYS A 168 31.81 17.60 -9.74
C LYS A 168 32.12 16.26 -9.06
N VAL A 169 31.34 15.83 -8.09
CA VAL A 169 31.49 14.53 -7.43
C VAL A 169 30.99 13.41 -8.33
N PHE A 170 30.06 13.71 -9.25
CA PHE A 170 29.46 12.73 -10.14
C PHE A 170 30.22 12.62 -11.47
N ASN A 171 30.70 11.39 -11.77
CA ASN A 171 31.32 11.08 -13.04
C ASN A 171 30.25 10.71 -14.07
N ILE A 172 30.16 11.45 -15.17
CA ILE A 172 29.16 11.25 -16.22
C ILE A 172 29.19 9.82 -16.78
N ASN A 173 30.37 9.22 -17.00
CA ASN A 173 30.46 7.85 -17.53
C ASN A 173 29.88 6.84 -16.55
N LYS A 174 30.11 7.01 -15.22
CA LYS A 174 29.47 6.17 -14.20
C LYS A 174 27.96 6.34 -14.16
N MET A 175 27.48 7.57 -14.32
CA MET A 175 26.03 7.85 -14.36
C MET A 175 25.36 7.22 -15.59
N LEU A 176 25.99 7.32 -16.76
CA LEU A 176 25.49 6.72 -18.00
C LEU A 176 25.48 5.18 -17.97
N ALA A 177 26.43 4.57 -17.23
CA ALA A 177 26.53 3.12 -17.07
C ALA A 177 25.47 2.51 -16.11
N LYS A 178 24.77 3.33 -15.32
CA LYS A 178 23.69 2.85 -14.43
C LYS A 178 22.56 2.28 -15.29
N GLU A 179 22.07 1.08 -14.95
CA GLU A 179 21.04 0.35 -15.72
C GLU A 179 19.80 1.20 -16.00
N VAL A 180 19.35 1.98 -15.03
CA VAL A 180 18.19 2.89 -15.13
C VAL A 180 18.41 3.93 -16.24
N VAL A 181 19.63 4.43 -16.39
CA VAL A 181 20.00 5.41 -17.44
C VAL A 181 20.30 4.70 -18.75
N ALA A 182 21.14 3.66 -18.71
CA ALA A 182 21.58 2.91 -19.90
C ALA A 182 20.39 2.36 -20.70
N SER A 183 19.38 1.82 -20.03
CA SER A 183 18.16 1.30 -20.67
C SER A 183 17.30 2.37 -21.35
N ARG A 184 17.55 3.65 -21.06
CA ARG A 184 16.81 4.80 -21.60
C ARG A 184 17.58 5.59 -22.65
N LEU A 185 18.87 5.31 -22.85
CA LEU A 185 19.71 6.08 -23.81
C LEU A 185 19.19 6.01 -25.25
N GLU A 186 18.65 4.87 -25.68
CA GLU A 186 18.09 4.70 -27.02
C GLU A 186 16.73 5.39 -27.21
N THR A 187 15.90 5.41 -26.15
CA THR A 187 14.55 5.99 -26.20
C THR A 187 14.52 7.45 -25.76
N GLY A 188 15.61 7.94 -25.19
CA GLY A 188 15.77 9.27 -24.63
C GLY A 188 15.47 9.34 -23.14
N ILE A 189 16.29 10.14 -22.45
CA ILE A 189 16.11 10.53 -21.06
C ILE A 189 16.32 12.04 -20.98
N SER A 190 15.42 12.78 -20.33
CA SER A 190 15.60 14.22 -20.14
C SER A 190 16.75 14.51 -19.16
N PHE A 191 17.35 15.67 -19.25
CA PHE A 191 18.34 16.12 -18.27
C PHE A 191 17.74 16.14 -16.86
N THR A 192 16.49 16.50 -16.73
CA THR A 192 15.74 16.50 -15.48
C THR A 192 15.72 15.11 -14.83
N GLU A 193 15.28 14.08 -15.56
CA GLU A 193 15.29 12.70 -15.06
C GLU A 193 16.71 12.16 -14.83
N PHE A 194 17.66 12.52 -15.70
CA PHE A 194 19.07 12.11 -15.56
C PHE A 194 19.71 12.62 -14.27
N THR A 195 19.37 13.84 -13.83
CA THR A 195 19.92 14.43 -12.60
C THR A 195 19.23 13.92 -11.34
N TYR A 196 18.12 13.17 -11.43
CA TYR A 196 17.39 12.68 -10.25
C TYR A 196 18.28 11.92 -9.27
N GLN A 197 19.19 11.07 -9.76
CA GLN A 197 20.13 10.34 -8.89
C GLN A 197 21.03 11.26 -8.05
N ILE A 198 21.35 12.47 -8.53
CA ILE A 198 22.13 13.46 -7.78
C ILE A 198 21.26 14.04 -6.65
N LEU A 199 19.99 14.37 -6.94
CA LEU A 199 19.07 14.90 -5.94
C LEU A 199 18.84 13.92 -4.79
N GLN A 200 18.60 12.65 -5.10
CA GLN A 200 18.45 11.61 -4.08
C GLN A 200 19.76 11.36 -3.30
N SER A 201 20.91 11.54 -3.92
CA SER A 201 22.19 11.46 -3.22
C SER A 201 22.39 12.63 -2.25
N ILE A 202 21.96 13.84 -2.62
CA ILE A 202 21.94 15.02 -1.74
C ILE A 202 21.00 14.76 -0.55
N ASP A 203 19.86 14.11 -0.76
CA ASP A 203 18.96 13.73 0.33
C ASP A 203 19.65 12.82 1.33
N PHE A 204 20.34 11.77 0.88
CA PHE A 204 21.08 10.87 1.80
C PHE A 204 22.16 11.62 2.55
N LYS A 205 22.98 12.44 1.85
CA LYS A 205 24.02 13.27 2.47
C LYS A 205 23.43 14.21 3.51
N HIS A 206 22.36 14.91 3.19
CA HIS A 206 21.67 15.82 4.12
C HIS A 206 21.16 15.08 5.37
N LEU A 207 20.55 13.92 5.19
CA LEU A 207 20.05 13.10 6.30
C LEU A 207 21.18 12.54 7.14
N HIS A 208 22.29 12.16 6.52
CA HIS A 208 23.49 11.72 7.23
C HIS A 208 24.05 12.85 8.09
N ASP A 209 24.28 14.02 7.53
CA ASP A 209 24.86 15.18 8.22
C ASP A 209 23.97 15.71 9.34
N THR A 210 22.66 15.75 9.11
CA THR A 210 21.73 16.45 10.01
C THR A 210 21.18 15.54 11.09
N TYR A 211 20.96 14.26 10.77
CA TYR A 211 20.25 13.31 11.62
C TYR A 211 21.06 12.03 11.92
N GLY A 212 22.27 11.91 11.41
CA GLY A 212 23.12 10.72 11.59
C GLY A 212 22.54 9.47 10.94
N VAL A 213 21.80 9.62 9.83
CA VAL A 213 21.26 8.47 9.10
C VAL A 213 22.40 7.68 8.48
N GLN A 214 22.41 6.35 8.73
CA GLN A 214 23.47 5.46 8.28
C GLN A 214 22.99 4.42 7.25
N LEU A 215 21.69 4.16 7.14
CA LEU A 215 21.15 3.17 6.21
C LEU A 215 20.02 3.75 5.38
N GLN A 216 20.16 3.62 4.05
CA GLN A 216 19.06 3.84 3.09
C GLN A 216 18.48 2.50 2.66
N ILE A 217 17.15 2.38 2.70
CA ILE A 217 16.42 1.22 2.16
C ILE A 217 15.51 1.64 1.00
N GLY A 218 15.33 0.73 0.03
CA GLY A 218 14.45 0.96 -1.13
C GLY A 218 14.15 -0.31 -1.89
N GLY A 219 13.34 -0.22 -2.96
CA GLY A 219 13.12 -1.33 -3.89
C GLY A 219 14.39 -1.65 -4.70
N ALA A 220 14.42 -2.82 -5.36
CA ALA A 220 15.55 -3.24 -6.19
C ALA A 220 15.88 -2.24 -7.31
N ASP A 221 14.87 -1.53 -7.81
CA ASP A 221 15.01 -0.47 -8.81
C ASP A 221 15.76 0.78 -8.30
N GLN A 222 15.86 0.93 -6.97
CA GLN A 222 16.56 2.04 -6.31
C GLN A 222 18.06 1.81 -6.11
N TRP A 223 18.60 0.62 -6.43
CA TRP A 223 19.99 0.28 -6.17
C TRP A 223 20.99 1.31 -6.72
N GLY A 224 20.75 1.77 -7.96
CA GLY A 224 21.58 2.77 -8.61
C GLY A 224 21.59 4.13 -7.89
N ASN A 225 20.44 4.58 -7.41
CA ASN A 225 20.30 5.84 -6.68
C ASN A 225 20.92 5.72 -5.27
N ILE A 226 20.68 4.60 -4.56
CA ILE A 226 21.23 4.33 -3.22
C ILE A 226 22.75 4.32 -3.26
N THR A 227 23.34 3.56 -4.18
CA THR A 227 24.81 3.48 -4.31
C THR A 227 25.43 4.81 -4.73
N ALA A 228 24.73 5.62 -5.54
CA ALA A 228 25.22 6.96 -5.89
C ALA A 228 25.29 7.89 -4.67
N GLY A 229 24.33 7.78 -3.74
CA GLY A 229 24.36 8.53 -2.47
C GLY A 229 25.52 8.12 -1.57
N ILE A 230 25.77 6.81 -1.45
CA ILE A 230 26.92 6.28 -0.69
C ILE A 230 28.25 6.71 -1.30
N ASP A 231 28.39 6.58 -2.63
CA ASP A 231 29.60 7.01 -3.36
C ASP A 231 29.86 8.52 -3.13
N MET A 232 28.81 9.34 -3.11
CA MET A 232 28.93 10.78 -2.86
C MET A 232 29.41 11.05 -1.43
N ILE A 233 28.81 10.42 -0.41
CA ILE A 233 29.22 10.59 0.99
C ILE A 233 30.69 10.17 1.16
N HIS A 234 31.08 8.99 0.66
CA HIS A 234 32.45 8.51 0.72
C HIS A 234 33.44 9.42 -0.03
N SER A 235 33.04 10.01 -1.15
CA SER A 235 33.89 10.96 -1.88
C SER A 235 34.10 12.28 -1.14
N MET A 236 33.12 12.72 -0.35
CA MET A 236 33.17 13.99 0.35
C MET A 236 33.76 13.90 1.76
N GLU A 237 33.57 12.77 2.44
CA GLU A 237 33.94 12.62 3.86
C GLU A 237 34.98 11.53 4.12
N GLY A 238 35.19 10.60 3.19
CA GLY A 238 36.10 9.48 3.31
C GLY A 238 35.45 8.12 3.19
N ALA A 239 36.21 7.14 2.71
CA ALA A 239 35.73 5.79 2.42
C ALA A 239 35.31 4.98 3.67
N ASP A 240 35.77 5.40 4.84
CA ASP A 240 35.54 4.68 6.12
C ASP A 240 34.24 5.15 6.82
N VAL A 241 33.52 6.12 6.26
CA VAL A 241 32.23 6.60 6.82
C VAL A 241 31.21 5.46 6.76
N PRO A 242 30.57 5.07 7.90
CA PRO A 242 29.70 3.90 7.98
C PRO A 242 28.28 4.21 7.46
N VAL A 243 28.14 4.28 6.15
CA VAL A 243 26.87 4.44 5.45
C VAL A 243 26.60 3.25 4.53
N TYR A 244 25.36 2.79 4.53
CA TYR A 244 24.95 1.53 3.91
C TYR A 244 23.68 1.68 3.08
N GLY A 245 23.52 0.77 2.12
CA GLY A 245 22.34 0.61 1.31
C GLY A 245 21.84 -0.83 1.37
N LEU A 246 20.52 -0.98 1.44
CA LEU A 246 19.84 -2.27 1.37
C LEU A 246 18.65 -2.17 0.41
N THR A 247 18.55 -3.09 -0.54
CA THR A 247 17.40 -3.17 -1.42
C THR A 247 16.56 -4.40 -1.16
N ILE A 248 15.28 -4.26 -1.47
CA ILE A 248 14.23 -5.26 -1.29
C ILE A 248 13.89 -5.83 -2.67
N PRO A 249 13.70 -7.16 -2.82
CA PRO A 249 13.34 -7.77 -4.10
C PRO A 249 12.04 -7.21 -4.67
N LEU A 250 11.94 -7.15 -6.00
CA LEU A 250 10.69 -6.85 -6.67
C LEU A 250 9.66 -7.95 -6.37
N MET A 251 8.52 -7.56 -5.82
CA MET A 251 7.44 -8.48 -5.52
C MET A 251 6.68 -8.85 -6.78
N LEU A 252 6.76 -10.11 -7.17
CA LEU A 252 5.97 -10.71 -8.25
C LEU A 252 5.02 -11.76 -7.67
N LYS A 253 3.86 -11.94 -8.32
CA LYS A 253 2.97 -13.06 -8.07
C LYS A 253 3.53 -14.35 -8.66
N ALA A 254 3.01 -15.50 -8.26
CA ALA A 254 3.41 -16.80 -8.80
C ALA A 254 3.18 -16.95 -10.31
N ASP A 255 2.29 -16.17 -10.90
CA ASP A 255 2.05 -16.09 -12.34
C ASP A 255 3.02 -15.14 -13.08
N GLY A 256 4.00 -14.55 -12.38
CA GLY A 256 4.98 -13.61 -12.93
C GLY A 256 4.49 -12.17 -13.08
N THR A 257 3.23 -11.89 -12.77
CA THR A 257 2.69 -10.52 -12.84
C THR A 257 3.11 -9.68 -11.63
N LYS A 258 3.10 -8.34 -11.81
CA LYS A 258 3.45 -7.42 -10.71
C LYS A 258 2.40 -7.47 -9.60
N PHE A 259 2.86 -7.56 -8.35
CA PHE A 259 2.02 -7.46 -7.16
C PHE A 259 1.37 -6.06 -7.02
N GLY A 260 0.21 -6.02 -6.36
CA GLY A 260 -0.44 -4.76 -5.94
C GLY A 260 -1.53 -4.25 -6.86
N LYS A 261 -1.91 -5.02 -7.89
CA LYS A 261 -3.07 -4.72 -8.75
C LYS A 261 -4.11 -5.83 -8.67
N SER A 262 -5.38 -5.44 -8.59
CA SER A 262 -6.54 -6.30 -8.80
C SER A 262 -7.12 -6.09 -10.22
N ALA A 263 -8.17 -6.81 -10.58
CA ALA A 263 -8.92 -6.57 -11.80
C ALA A 263 -9.50 -5.14 -11.88
N GLY A 264 -9.74 -4.51 -10.72
CA GLY A 264 -10.21 -3.12 -10.60
C GLY A 264 -9.09 -2.07 -10.57
N GLY A 265 -7.82 -2.44 -10.72
CA GLY A 265 -6.68 -1.51 -10.68
C GLY A 265 -5.85 -1.62 -9.40
N ALA A 266 -5.23 -0.50 -8.97
CA ALA A 266 -4.43 -0.46 -7.76
C ALA A 266 -5.29 -0.63 -6.50
N VAL A 267 -4.81 -1.40 -5.54
CA VAL A 267 -5.43 -1.56 -4.21
C VAL A 267 -4.83 -0.50 -3.27
N TRP A 268 -5.66 0.48 -2.93
CA TRP A 268 -5.24 1.66 -2.19
C TRP A 268 -5.29 1.45 -0.67
N LEU A 269 -4.45 2.19 0.05
CA LEU A 269 -4.47 2.22 1.52
C LEU A 269 -5.51 3.21 2.07
N ASP A 270 -6.04 4.11 1.23
CA ASP A 270 -7.13 5.02 1.61
C ASP A 270 -8.47 4.26 1.55
N PRO A 271 -9.21 4.16 2.66
CA PRO A 271 -10.50 3.47 2.71
C PRO A 271 -11.57 4.12 1.81
N LYS A 272 -11.40 5.39 1.43
CA LYS A 272 -12.27 6.07 0.46
C LYS A 272 -12.06 5.59 -0.98
N LYS A 273 -10.87 5.03 -1.30
CA LYS A 273 -10.52 4.54 -2.63
C LYS A 273 -10.66 3.02 -2.75
N THR A 274 -10.27 2.29 -1.74
CA THR A 274 -10.46 0.84 -1.58
C THR A 274 -11.02 0.61 -0.19
N SER A 275 -12.26 0.16 -0.08
CA SER A 275 -12.90 -0.06 1.22
C SER A 275 -12.16 -1.12 2.05
N PRO A 276 -12.29 -1.13 3.39
CA PRO A 276 -11.71 -2.18 4.23
C PRO A 276 -12.13 -3.59 3.79
N TYR A 277 -13.38 -3.75 3.31
CA TYR A 277 -13.86 -5.00 2.76
C TYR A 277 -13.12 -5.40 1.47
N GLU A 278 -13.01 -4.51 0.48
CA GLU A 278 -12.27 -4.80 -0.76
C GLU A 278 -10.79 -5.08 -0.49
N PHE A 279 -10.19 -4.33 0.46
CA PHE A 279 -8.83 -4.51 0.91
C PHE A 279 -8.63 -5.89 1.55
N TYR A 280 -9.53 -6.30 2.46
CA TYR A 280 -9.52 -7.62 3.07
C TYR A 280 -9.68 -8.73 2.02
N GLN A 281 -10.63 -8.58 1.09
CA GLN A 281 -10.86 -9.55 0.03
C GLN A 281 -9.67 -9.69 -0.92
N PHE A 282 -8.93 -8.61 -1.19
CA PHE A 282 -7.71 -8.67 -1.96
C PHE A 282 -6.69 -9.65 -1.33
N TRP A 283 -6.48 -9.56 -0.02
CA TRP A 283 -5.56 -10.44 0.69
C TRP A 283 -6.11 -11.84 0.88
N PHE A 284 -7.39 -11.97 1.17
CA PHE A 284 -8.04 -13.27 1.33
C PHE A 284 -8.04 -14.10 0.03
N ASN A 285 -8.08 -13.45 -1.13
CA ASN A 285 -8.10 -14.13 -2.43
C ASN A 285 -6.71 -14.38 -3.04
N GLN A 286 -5.62 -14.28 -2.27
CA GLN A 286 -4.30 -14.61 -2.76
C GLN A 286 -4.16 -16.12 -3.06
N ASP A 287 -3.30 -16.43 -4.04
CA ASP A 287 -2.98 -17.81 -4.45
C ASP A 287 -2.23 -18.55 -3.34
N ASP A 288 -2.48 -19.85 -3.20
CA ASP A 288 -1.81 -20.70 -2.19
C ASP A 288 -0.29 -20.70 -2.38
N ARG A 289 0.19 -20.57 -3.62
CA ARG A 289 1.63 -20.47 -3.95
C ARG A 289 2.29 -19.19 -3.47
N ASP A 290 1.52 -18.13 -3.22
CA ASP A 290 2.02 -16.81 -2.82
C ASP A 290 1.79 -16.50 -1.34
N VAL A 291 0.78 -17.10 -0.71
CA VAL A 291 0.29 -16.68 0.61
C VAL A 291 1.36 -16.74 1.69
N VAL A 292 2.18 -17.78 1.72
CA VAL A 292 3.26 -17.92 2.72
C VAL A 292 4.33 -16.82 2.54
N LYS A 293 4.68 -16.52 1.29
CA LYS A 293 5.57 -15.40 0.98
C LYS A 293 4.98 -14.08 1.48
N TYR A 294 3.68 -13.86 1.27
CA TYR A 294 3.02 -12.63 1.73
C TYR A 294 2.88 -12.56 3.25
N LEU A 295 2.65 -13.68 3.94
CA LEU A 295 2.71 -13.75 5.41
C LEU A 295 4.07 -13.27 5.93
N LYS A 296 5.17 -13.75 5.33
CA LYS A 296 6.53 -13.32 5.69
C LYS A 296 6.74 -11.82 5.48
N TYR A 297 6.26 -11.26 4.37
CA TYR A 297 6.47 -9.86 4.02
C TYR A 297 5.56 -8.88 4.78
N PHE A 298 4.27 -9.15 4.82
CA PHE A 298 3.24 -8.17 5.19
C PHE A 298 2.66 -8.36 6.59
N THR A 299 3.13 -9.37 7.34
CA THR A 299 2.69 -9.58 8.73
C THR A 299 3.85 -9.54 9.70
N PHE A 300 3.54 -9.35 10.97
CA PHE A 300 4.51 -9.41 12.08
C PHE A 300 4.39 -10.72 12.87
N LEU A 301 3.78 -11.73 12.28
CA LEU A 301 3.68 -13.07 12.86
C LEU A 301 5.07 -13.67 13.10
N SER A 302 5.18 -14.50 14.13
CA SER A 302 6.41 -15.24 14.45
C SER A 302 6.75 -16.26 13.37
N HIS A 303 7.96 -16.77 13.40
CA HIS A 303 8.40 -17.85 12.51
C HIS A 303 7.52 -19.09 12.68
N GLU A 304 7.25 -19.49 13.92
CA GLU A 304 6.44 -20.64 14.28
C GLU A 304 4.99 -20.52 13.79
N GLU A 305 4.39 -19.32 13.92
CA GLU A 305 3.04 -19.05 13.41
C GLU A 305 2.99 -19.18 11.88
N ILE A 306 4.00 -18.66 11.18
CA ILE A 306 4.06 -18.72 9.72
C ILE A 306 4.34 -20.15 9.24
N ASP A 307 5.21 -20.89 9.92
CA ASP A 307 5.53 -22.29 9.56
C ASP A 307 4.29 -23.19 9.78
N ALA A 308 3.54 -22.99 10.87
CA ALA A 308 2.28 -23.69 11.09
C ALA A 308 1.23 -23.39 10.00
N LEU A 309 1.12 -22.11 9.58
CA LEU A 309 0.23 -21.74 8.47
C LEU A 309 0.70 -22.30 7.12
N ALA A 310 2.00 -22.45 6.91
CA ALA A 310 2.55 -23.08 5.71
C ALA A 310 2.22 -24.59 5.65
N GLU A 311 2.24 -25.28 6.79
CA GLU A 311 1.78 -26.66 6.92
C GLU A 311 0.27 -26.79 6.61
N GLU A 312 -0.56 -25.89 7.12
CA GLU A 312 -2.00 -25.88 6.81
C GLU A 312 -2.26 -25.66 5.30
N VAL A 313 -1.49 -24.77 4.64
CA VAL A 313 -1.60 -24.62 3.18
C VAL A 313 -1.26 -25.90 2.43
N ALA A 314 -0.24 -26.63 2.89
CA ALA A 314 0.18 -27.89 2.25
C ALA A 314 -0.80 -29.05 2.47
N GLN A 315 -1.42 -29.14 3.65
CA GLN A 315 -2.29 -30.23 4.05
C GLN A 315 -3.77 -29.98 3.76
N HIS A 316 -4.23 -28.72 3.93
CA HIS A 316 -5.63 -28.32 3.91
C HIS A 316 -5.86 -27.00 3.17
N PRO A 317 -5.43 -26.84 1.90
CA PRO A 317 -5.55 -25.56 1.18
C PRO A 317 -7.00 -25.07 1.05
N GLU A 318 -7.98 -25.99 1.06
CA GLU A 318 -9.41 -25.67 0.97
C GLU A 318 -9.95 -24.86 2.17
N LYS A 319 -9.29 -24.93 3.34
CA LYS A 319 -9.68 -24.16 4.54
C LYS A 319 -9.31 -22.69 4.43
N ARG A 320 -8.29 -22.37 3.59
CA ARG A 320 -7.79 -21.00 3.36
C ARG A 320 -7.42 -20.26 4.66
N GLU A 321 -6.88 -20.98 5.64
CA GLU A 321 -6.55 -20.42 6.95
C GLU A 321 -5.42 -19.39 6.85
N ALA A 322 -4.39 -19.68 6.06
CA ALA A 322 -3.28 -18.77 5.81
C ALA A 322 -3.74 -17.46 5.14
N GLN A 323 -4.64 -17.55 4.16
CA GLN A 323 -5.21 -16.36 3.50
C GLN A 323 -6.08 -15.54 4.46
N ARG A 324 -6.84 -16.21 5.33
CA ARG A 324 -7.64 -15.54 6.36
C ARG A 324 -6.73 -14.78 7.31
N ARG A 325 -5.71 -15.44 7.85
CA ARG A 325 -4.76 -14.82 8.77
C ARG A 325 -4.02 -13.66 8.11
N LEU A 326 -3.58 -13.82 6.87
CA LEU A 326 -2.96 -12.74 6.09
C LEU A 326 -3.88 -11.53 5.96
N ALA A 327 -5.14 -11.76 5.55
CA ALA A 327 -6.12 -10.69 5.37
C ALA A 327 -6.43 -9.97 6.68
N GLU A 328 -6.56 -10.70 7.79
CA GLU A 328 -6.81 -10.13 9.11
C GLU A 328 -5.64 -9.26 9.57
N GLU A 329 -4.41 -9.78 9.52
CA GLU A 329 -3.22 -9.06 9.98
C GLU A 329 -2.96 -7.79 9.16
N VAL A 330 -3.03 -7.87 7.83
CA VAL A 330 -2.74 -6.71 6.99
C VAL A 330 -3.86 -5.68 7.04
N THR A 331 -5.13 -6.12 7.10
CA THR A 331 -6.26 -5.18 7.27
C THR A 331 -6.21 -4.48 8.61
N ARG A 332 -5.92 -5.21 9.70
CA ARG A 332 -5.70 -4.63 11.03
C ARG A 332 -4.57 -3.60 11.02
N PHE A 333 -3.46 -3.92 10.37
CA PHE A 333 -2.30 -3.03 10.30
C PHE A 333 -2.61 -1.72 9.57
N VAL A 334 -3.37 -1.78 8.47
CA VAL A 334 -3.64 -0.61 7.61
C VAL A 334 -4.88 0.17 8.07
N HIS A 335 -5.96 -0.52 8.44
CA HIS A 335 -7.27 0.07 8.73
C HIS A 335 -7.68 -0.01 10.22
N GLY A 336 -6.84 -0.60 11.06
CA GLY A 336 -7.14 -0.78 12.50
C GLY A 336 -8.17 -1.87 12.77
N GLU A 337 -8.51 -2.05 14.05
CA GLU A 337 -9.50 -3.05 14.48
C GLU A 337 -10.91 -2.73 13.94
N GLU A 338 -11.27 -1.46 13.85
CA GLU A 338 -12.57 -1.03 13.32
C GLU A 338 -12.72 -1.41 11.84
N GLY A 339 -11.69 -1.15 11.02
CA GLY A 339 -11.70 -1.53 9.60
C GLY A 339 -11.70 -3.04 9.39
N LEU A 340 -11.01 -3.80 10.24
CA LEU A 340 -11.06 -5.25 10.22
C LEU A 340 -12.47 -5.77 10.59
N ALA A 341 -13.07 -5.25 11.66
CA ALA A 341 -14.41 -5.63 12.08
C ALA A 341 -15.46 -5.31 11.00
N GLU A 342 -15.34 -4.14 10.34
CA GLU A 342 -16.17 -3.77 9.17
C GLU A 342 -16.01 -4.81 8.05
N ALA A 343 -14.77 -5.11 7.65
CA ALA A 343 -14.50 -6.05 6.56
C ALA A 343 -15.05 -7.45 6.86
N GLN A 344 -14.90 -7.93 8.07
CA GLN A 344 -15.42 -9.23 8.51
C GLN A 344 -16.95 -9.26 8.54
N ARG A 345 -17.60 -8.21 9.06
CA ARG A 345 -19.07 -8.08 9.08
C ARG A 345 -19.65 -8.07 7.66
N VAL A 346 -19.07 -7.27 6.76
CA VAL A 346 -19.51 -7.24 5.35
C VAL A 346 -19.31 -8.59 4.68
N THR A 347 -18.17 -9.25 4.91
CA THR A 347 -17.88 -10.59 4.38
C THR A 347 -18.92 -11.59 4.84
N GLN A 348 -19.28 -11.59 6.12
CA GLN A 348 -20.27 -12.49 6.70
C GLN A 348 -21.68 -12.21 6.14
N ALA A 349 -22.08 -10.95 6.05
CA ALA A 349 -23.36 -10.53 5.49
C ALA A 349 -23.54 -10.99 4.03
N LEU A 350 -22.50 -10.85 3.22
CA LEU A 350 -22.53 -11.30 1.81
C LEU A 350 -22.54 -12.83 1.70
N PHE A 351 -21.80 -13.53 2.58
CA PHE A 351 -21.78 -14.98 2.59
C PHE A 351 -23.12 -15.57 3.03
N SER A 352 -23.71 -15.09 4.12
CA SER A 352 -25.01 -15.53 4.65
C SER A 352 -26.20 -15.05 3.78
N GLY A 353 -26.05 -13.93 3.08
CA GLY A 353 -27.09 -13.26 2.33
C GLY A 353 -27.87 -12.20 3.13
N ASN A 354 -27.46 -11.93 4.38
CA ASN A 354 -28.07 -10.93 5.27
C ASN A 354 -27.60 -9.51 4.95
N VAL A 355 -27.69 -9.12 3.69
CA VAL A 355 -27.25 -7.78 3.25
C VAL A 355 -28.09 -6.64 3.82
N GLN A 356 -29.28 -6.93 4.38
CA GLN A 356 -30.18 -5.95 5.00
C GLN A 356 -29.56 -5.21 6.20
N GLU A 357 -28.61 -5.84 6.87
CA GLU A 357 -27.92 -5.26 8.04
C GLU A 357 -26.81 -4.28 7.67
N LEU A 358 -26.40 -4.23 6.39
CA LEU A 358 -25.34 -3.36 5.93
C LEU A 358 -25.81 -1.90 5.88
N SER A 359 -24.93 -0.99 6.32
CA SER A 359 -25.13 0.45 6.14
C SER A 359 -24.92 0.85 4.68
N GLY A 360 -25.42 2.03 4.30
CA GLY A 360 -25.22 2.57 2.96
C GLY A 360 -23.74 2.69 2.58
N ALA A 361 -22.89 3.12 3.50
CA ALA A 361 -21.44 3.23 3.27
C ALA A 361 -20.77 1.86 3.04
N GLU A 362 -21.16 0.83 3.78
CA GLU A 362 -20.67 -0.54 3.59
C GLU A 362 -21.12 -1.11 2.24
N ILE A 363 -22.37 -0.84 1.83
CA ILE A 363 -22.89 -1.24 0.52
C ILE A 363 -22.10 -0.55 -0.60
N GLU A 364 -21.91 0.77 -0.52
CA GLU A 364 -21.11 1.50 -1.49
C GLU A 364 -19.66 0.97 -1.56
N GLY A 365 -19.06 0.70 -0.42
CA GLY A 365 -17.70 0.13 -0.32
C GLY A 365 -17.63 -1.29 -0.89
N ALA A 366 -18.56 -2.16 -0.53
CA ALA A 366 -18.54 -3.58 -0.93
C ALA A 366 -18.82 -3.79 -2.43
N PHE A 367 -19.63 -2.91 -3.02
CA PHE A 367 -20.13 -3.08 -4.39
C PHE A 367 -19.61 -2.04 -5.38
N ARG A 368 -18.64 -1.19 -4.99
CA ARG A 368 -18.09 -0.11 -5.83
C ARG A 368 -17.69 -0.55 -7.23
N ASN A 369 -17.08 -1.73 -7.36
CA ASN A 369 -16.61 -2.32 -8.60
C ASN A 369 -17.55 -3.40 -9.17
N THR A 370 -18.78 -3.49 -8.65
CA THR A 370 -19.75 -4.48 -9.08
C THR A 370 -20.51 -3.98 -10.31
N LYS A 371 -20.87 -4.89 -11.20
CA LYS A 371 -21.67 -4.57 -12.38
C LYS A 371 -23.09 -4.19 -11.96
N GLY A 372 -23.71 -3.31 -12.70
CA GLY A 372 -25.10 -2.87 -12.54
C GLY A 372 -25.30 -1.52 -13.21
N GLU A 373 -26.45 -1.34 -13.83
CA GLU A 373 -26.85 -0.10 -14.49
C GLU A 373 -27.77 0.72 -13.59
N THR A 374 -28.13 1.91 -14.03
CA THR A 374 -28.99 2.82 -13.27
C THR A 374 -30.46 2.57 -13.61
N LEU A 375 -31.28 2.32 -12.61
CA LEU A 375 -32.75 2.27 -12.74
C LEU A 375 -33.31 3.68 -12.77
N ALA A 376 -34.25 3.92 -13.68
CA ALA A 376 -34.89 5.22 -13.84
C ALA A 376 -35.78 5.60 -12.64
N VAL A 377 -36.47 4.62 -12.05
CA VAL A 377 -37.38 4.82 -10.92
C VAL A 377 -37.53 3.54 -10.09
N VAL A 378 -37.79 3.69 -8.80
CA VAL A 378 -38.30 2.62 -7.94
C VAL A 378 -39.46 3.17 -7.07
N PRO A 379 -40.46 2.37 -6.70
CA PRO A 379 -40.59 0.93 -6.98
C PRO A 379 -40.91 0.62 -8.45
N MET A 380 -40.38 -0.53 -8.93
CA MET A 380 -40.51 -1.01 -10.32
C MET A 380 -40.75 -2.52 -10.33
N ASN A 381 -41.48 -3.02 -11.33
CA ASN A 381 -41.66 -4.47 -11.49
C ASN A 381 -40.30 -5.19 -11.63
N ILE A 382 -40.15 -6.31 -10.94
CA ILE A 382 -38.88 -7.06 -10.89
C ILE A 382 -38.36 -7.47 -12.26
N VAL A 383 -39.23 -7.84 -13.19
CA VAL A 383 -38.82 -8.26 -14.53
C VAL A 383 -38.24 -7.09 -15.31
N GLU A 384 -38.79 -5.88 -15.12
CA GLU A 384 -38.28 -4.66 -15.74
C GLU A 384 -36.99 -4.21 -15.09
N ALA A 385 -36.96 -4.17 -13.76
CA ALA A 385 -35.80 -3.76 -13.00
C ALA A 385 -34.53 -4.59 -13.31
N LEU A 386 -34.65 -5.92 -13.44
CA LEU A 386 -33.49 -6.79 -13.71
C LEU A 386 -33.00 -6.69 -15.16
N VAL A 387 -33.85 -6.37 -16.11
CA VAL A 387 -33.44 -6.13 -17.50
C VAL A 387 -32.84 -4.72 -17.64
N GLU A 388 -33.52 -3.69 -17.11
CA GLU A 388 -33.03 -2.31 -17.12
C GLU A 388 -31.69 -2.19 -16.35
N GLY A 389 -31.55 -2.86 -15.21
CA GLY A 389 -30.35 -2.89 -14.39
C GLY A 389 -29.20 -3.76 -14.96
N GLY A 390 -29.36 -4.35 -16.14
CA GLY A 390 -28.34 -5.15 -16.80
C GLY A 390 -28.00 -6.48 -16.11
N VAL A 391 -28.86 -6.95 -15.20
CA VAL A 391 -28.71 -8.25 -14.53
C VAL A 391 -29.05 -9.39 -15.46
N GLU A 392 -30.12 -9.20 -16.25
CA GLU A 392 -30.61 -10.16 -17.22
C GLU A 392 -30.67 -9.56 -18.63
N LYS A 393 -30.50 -10.43 -19.63
CA LYS A 393 -30.50 -10.02 -21.04
C LYS A 393 -31.92 -9.91 -21.65
N SER A 394 -32.93 -10.54 -21.02
CA SER A 394 -34.31 -10.57 -21.55
C SER A 394 -35.34 -10.81 -20.47
N LYS A 395 -36.53 -10.25 -20.69
CA LYS A 395 -37.71 -10.47 -19.82
C LYS A 395 -38.08 -11.94 -19.67
N ARG A 396 -37.84 -12.79 -20.69
CA ARG A 396 -38.09 -14.23 -20.62
C ARG A 396 -37.17 -14.91 -19.61
N GLN A 397 -35.89 -14.69 -19.73
CA GLN A 397 -34.90 -15.26 -18.81
C GLN A 397 -35.15 -14.79 -17.39
N THR A 398 -35.48 -13.49 -17.22
CA THR A 398 -35.79 -12.93 -15.90
C THR A 398 -36.98 -13.66 -15.23
N ARG A 399 -38.07 -13.90 -15.95
CA ARG A 399 -39.23 -14.64 -15.40
C ARG A 399 -38.85 -16.03 -14.96
N GLU A 400 -38.07 -16.75 -15.78
CA GLU A 400 -37.59 -18.09 -15.46
C GLU A 400 -36.69 -18.09 -14.20
N ASP A 401 -35.71 -17.19 -14.10
CA ASP A 401 -34.80 -17.11 -12.96
C ASP A 401 -35.50 -16.67 -11.67
N VAL A 402 -36.49 -15.76 -11.75
CA VAL A 402 -37.33 -15.36 -10.61
C VAL A 402 -38.16 -16.54 -10.12
N GLN A 403 -38.92 -17.21 -11.03
CA GLN A 403 -39.78 -18.35 -10.67
C GLN A 403 -39.00 -19.51 -10.08
N ASN A 404 -37.76 -19.76 -10.57
CA ASN A 404 -36.83 -20.78 -10.03
C ASN A 404 -36.19 -20.33 -8.71
N GLY A 405 -36.46 -19.12 -8.23
CA GLY A 405 -35.91 -18.58 -6.99
C GLY A 405 -34.39 -18.38 -7.03
N ALA A 406 -33.87 -18.10 -8.22
CA ALA A 406 -32.47 -17.78 -8.41
C ALA A 406 -32.11 -16.34 -8.03
N ILE A 407 -33.12 -15.48 -7.87
CA ILE A 407 -33.00 -14.04 -7.61
C ILE A 407 -33.28 -13.71 -6.14
N ARG A 408 -32.41 -12.85 -5.57
CA ARG A 408 -32.67 -12.16 -4.30
C ARG A 408 -32.54 -10.66 -4.50
N ILE A 409 -33.47 -9.91 -3.92
CA ILE A 409 -33.44 -8.45 -3.88
C ILE A 409 -33.22 -8.01 -2.45
N ASN A 410 -32.23 -7.19 -2.20
CA ASN A 410 -31.88 -6.69 -0.86
C ASN A 410 -31.79 -7.80 0.21
N GLY A 411 -31.36 -9.02 -0.19
CA GLY A 411 -31.26 -10.20 0.65
C GLY A 411 -32.49 -11.11 0.63
N GLU A 412 -33.66 -10.65 0.25
CA GLU A 412 -34.87 -11.43 0.21
C GLU A 412 -35.01 -12.25 -1.08
N LYS A 413 -35.37 -13.51 -0.95
CA LYS A 413 -35.62 -14.39 -2.10
C LYS A 413 -36.95 -14.03 -2.72
N ILE A 414 -36.96 -13.70 -4.03
CA ILE A 414 -38.16 -13.36 -4.77
C ILE A 414 -38.50 -14.49 -5.75
N THR A 415 -39.74 -14.93 -5.76
CA THR A 415 -40.28 -15.95 -6.69
C THR A 415 -41.47 -15.46 -7.48
N ASP A 416 -42.05 -14.31 -7.08
CA ASP A 416 -43.16 -13.67 -7.76
C ASP A 416 -42.66 -12.70 -8.84
N ILE A 417 -43.08 -12.91 -10.07
CA ILE A 417 -42.73 -12.07 -11.23
C ILE A 417 -43.44 -10.70 -11.22
N GLU A 418 -44.52 -10.55 -10.41
CA GLU A 418 -45.22 -9.27 -10.23
C GLU A 418 -44.67 -8.46 -9.05
N ALA A 419 -43.65 -8.99 -8.33
CA ALA A 419 -43.05 -8.30 -7.20
C ALA A 419 -42.47 -6.93 -7.61
N GLN A 420 -42.58 -5.98 -6.69
CA GLN A 420 -42.00 -4.64 -6.86
C GLN A 420 -40.59 -4.58 -6.22
N VAL A 421 -39.61 -4.08 -6.97
CA VAL A 421 -38.28 -3.83 -6.52
C VAL A 421 -38.21 -2.42 -5.95
N SER A 422 -37.79 -2.32 -4.69
CA SER A 422 -37.54 -1.05 -3.98
C SER A 422 -36.04 -0.91 -3.62
N ALA A 423 -35.62 0.32 -3.39
CA ALA A 423 -34.26 0.57 -2.92
C ALA A 423 -34.02 -0.09 -1.55
N HIS A 424 -32.74 -0.41 -1.29
CA HIS A 424 -32.33 -0.93 0.00
C HIS A 424 -32.58 0.11 1.10
N PRO A 425 -33.19 -0.26 2.25
CA PRO A 425 -33.65 0.70 3.27
C PRO A 425 -32.52 1.59 3.83
N ASN A 426 -31.31 1.06 3.94
CA ASN A 426 -30.16 1.78 4.53
C ASN A 426 -29.37 2.62 3.52
N THR A 427 -29.91 2.90 2.33
CA THR A 427 -29.18 3.59 1.24
C THR A 427 -29.82 4.91 0.81
N ASP A 428 -30.75 5.45 1.59
CA ASP A 428 -31.49 6.68 1.27
C ASP A 428 -32.08 6.66 -0.15
N GLY A 429 -32.60 5.51 -0.56
CA GLY A 429 -33.20 5.34 -1.87
C GLY A 429 -32.24 5.21 -3.06
N LYS A 430 -30.93 5.10 -2.82
CA LYS A 430 -29.89 5.18 -3.86
C LYS A 430 -29.59 3.86 -4.56
N TYR A 431 -29.75 2.72 -3.88
CA TYR A 431 -29.27 1.44 -4.38
C TYR A 431 -30.26 0.30 -4.19
N VAL A 432 -30.23 -0.66 -5.15
CA VAL A 432 -30.85 -1.97 -5.02
C VAL A 432 -29.77 -3.04 -5.14
N ILE A 433 -29.69 -3.94 -4.16
CA ILE A 433 -28.76 -5.06 -4.19
C ILE A 433 -29.47 -6.25 -4.81
N VAL A 434 -28.94 -6.77 -5.91
CA VAL A 434 -29.44 -7.98 -6.56
C VAL A 434 -28.41 -9.09 -6.42
N ARG A 435 -28.84 -10.28 -5.98
CA ARG A 435 -28.04 -11.49 -6.01
C ARG A 435 -28.65 -12.50 -6.95
N LYS A 436 -27.88 -12.94 -7.95
CA LYS A 436 -28.26 -14.01 -8.88
C LYS A 436 -27.47 -15.29 -8.57
N GLY A 437 -28.20 -16.34 -8.20
CA GLY A 437 -27.58 -17.60 -7.79
C GLY A 437 -26.83 -17.48 -6.47
N LYS A 438 -25.68 -18.22 -6.34
CA LYS A 438 -24.94 -18.28 -5.07
C LYS A 438 -23.91 -17.18 -4.86
N ARG A 439 -23.36 -16.57 -5.92
CA ARG A 439 -22.16 -15.72 -5.83
C ARG A 439 -22.20 -14.42 -6.64
N ASN A 440 -23.15 -14.26 -7.56
CA ASN A 440 -23.16 -13.11 -8.44
C ASN A 440 -24.02 -12.00 -7.83
N TYR A 441 -23.36 -10.91 -7.44
CA TYR A 441 -23.99 -9.72 -6.93
C TYR A 441 -23.95 -8.60 -7.96
N PHE A 442 -24.98 -7.75 -7.96
CA PHE A 442 -25.11 -6.55 -8.77
C PHE A 442 -25.58 -5.42 -7.86
N LEU A 443 -25.05 -4.23 -8.05
CA LEU A 443 -25.54 -3.02 -7.39
C LEU A 443 -26.21 -2.12 -8.44
N LEU A 444 -27.52 -2.04 -8.39
CA LEU A 444 -28.27 -1.15 -9.27
C LEU A 444 -28.37 0.22 -8.61
N LYS A 445 -28.03 1.27 -9.33
CA LYS A 445 -28.18 2.64 -8.87
C LYS A 445 -29.63 3.08 -9.18
N VAL A 446 -30.19 3.89 -8.31
CA VAL A 446 -31.54 4.48 -8.53
C VAL A 446 -31.30 5.95 -8.89
N ALA A 447 -31.90 6.38 -10.00
CA ALA A 447 -31.85 7.78 -10.39
C ALA A 447 -32.50 8.63 -9.30
N GLN A 448 -31.81 9.62 -8.80
CA GLN A 448 -32.35 10.58 -7.85
C GLN A 448 -33.17 11.61 -8.63
N ALA A 449 -34.37 11.90 -8.17
CA ALA A 449 -35.13 13.04 -8.70
C ALA A 449 -34.32 14.31 -8.46
N GLN A 450 -34.08 15.06 -9.54
CA GLN A 450 -33.41 16.36 -9.49
C GLN A 450 -34.27 17.40 -8.78
#